data_f0d21aff3e95e74dedc1e29024b402f0
#
_entry.id   f0d21aff3e95e74dedc1e29024b402f0
#
_cell.length_a   1.000
_cell.length_b   1.000
_cell.length_c   1.000
_cell.angle_alpha   90.00
_cell.angle_beta   90.00
_cell.angle_gamma   90.00
#
_symmetry.space_group_name_H-M   'P 1'
#
loop_
_entity.id
_entity.type
_entity.pdbx_description
1 polymer ?
#
loop_
_entity_poly.entity_id
_entity_poly.type
_entity_poly.pdbx_seq_one_letter_code
_entity_poly.pdbx_strand_id
1 'polypeptide(L)'
;MTDGPLITFLLPFYNEQGFIGRTVGSLADQTDRRFRLILIDNGSTDRGRDEALTAAAAMPDMDTRGIEEPKPGKIFALQTGLAEVSTPFVGTMDADTIYPPGYVATCLDMFERNPDAACVMAATLTGDADSRANRLRRLRTRIYAFLFRSRAHSGGCAQAFATSALRTACGFDPALWPYVLEDHEVIFRVAKQGLILHPFGHYCSTAKRRSDRRNVSWNRAERIAYKLMPQHFMGWYFYRFLARRFEGRGKHSAALRSRSWDSARPTGGDT
;
A
#
# COMPACT_ATOMS: atom_id res chain seq x y z
N MET A 1 -27.69 9.83 -7.15
CA MET A 1 -26.59 9.01 -6.56
C MET A 1 -25.75 8.58 -7.74
N THR A 2 -24.44 8.87 -7.74
CA THR A 2 -23.55 8.48 -8.85
C THR A 2 -23.36 6.97 -8.83
N ASP A 3 -23.89 6.26 -9.85
CA ASP A 3 -23.80 4.78 -9.96
C ASP A 3 -22.38 4.28 -10.30
N GLY A 4 -21.39 5.15 -10.38
CA GLY A 4 -20.02 4.82 -10.77
C GLY A 4 -19.05 4.65 -9.58
N PRO A 5 -17.81 4.16 -9.87
CA PRO A 5 -16.80 3.98 -8.84
C PRO A 5 -16.39 5.32 -8.21
N LEU A 6 -16.28 5.33 -6.87
CA LEU A 6 -15.83 6.48 -6.09
C LEU A 6 -14.36 6.37 -5.68
N ILE A 7 -13.82 5.15 -5.62
CA ILE A 7 -12.42 4.90 -5.27
C ILE A 7 -11.78 3.96 -6.29
N THR A 8 -10.56 4.25 -6.71
CA THR A 8 -9.74 3.35 -7.53
C THR A 8 -8.63 2.76 -6.68
N PHE A 9 -8.53 1.43 -6.63
CA PHE A 9 -7.40 0.76 -5.97
C PHE A 9 -6.32 0.41 -6.98
N LEU A 10 -5.08 0.81 -6.67
CA LEU A 10 -3.89 0.48 -7.42
C LEU A 10 -3.22 -0.74 -6.78
N LEU A 11 -3.11 -1.84 -7.53
CA LEU A 11 -2.49 -3.09 -7.08
C LEU A 11 -1.27 -3.40 -7.95
N PRO A 12 -0.09 -2.82 -7.64
CA PRO A 12 1.16 -3.17 -8.31
C PRO A 12 1.64 -4.54 -7.86
N PHE A 13 2.12 -5.35 -8.81
CA PHE A 13 2.67 -6.66 -8.50
C PHE A 13 3.89 -7.01 -9.38
N TYR A 14 4.75 -7.85 -8.85
CA TYR A 14 5.90 -8.45 -9.53
C TYR A 14 6.17 -9.82 -8.95
N ASN A 15 6.01 -10.89 -9.75
CA ASN A 15 6.24 -12.28 -9.34
C ASN A 15 5.47 -12.65 -8.06
N GLU A 16 4.15 -12.49 -8.08
CA GLU A 16 3.26 -12.76 -6.95
C GLU A 16 2.35 -13.98 -7.18
N GLN A 17 2.82 -14.94 -8.01
CA GLN A 17 2.15 -16.24 -8.22
C GLN A 17 1.86 -16.92 -6.87
N GLY A 18 0.63 -17.44 -6.71
CA GLY A 18 0.14 -18.12 -5.49
C GLY A 18 -0.36 -17.15 -4.40
N PHE A 19 -0.25 -15.84 -4.58
CA PHE A 19 -0.75 -14.83 -3.64
C PHE A 19 -1.79 -13.91 -4.25
N ILE A 20 -1.52 -13.39 -5.45
CA ILE A 20 -2.33 -12.33 -6.06
C ILE A 20 -3.77 -12.76 -6.33
N GLY A 21 -3.99 -14.01 -6.73
CA GLY A 21 -5.35 -14.55 -6.94
C GLY A 21 -6.21 -14.47 -5.67
N ARG A 22 -5.62 -14.75 -4.50
CA ARG A 22 -6.31 -14.64 -3.20
C ARG A 22 -6.57 -13.19 -2.81
N THR A 23 -5.64 -12.29 -3.11
CA THR A 23 -5.80 -10.86 -2.86
C THR A 23 -6.96 -10.30 -3.69
N VAL A 24 -6.95 -10.55 -5.00
CA VAL A 24 -8.03 -10.13 -5.91
C VAL A 24 -9.36 -10.77 -5.50
N GLY A 25 -9.38 -12.08 -5.18
CA GLY A 25 -10.56 -12.78 -4.70
C GLY A 25 -11.17 -12.18 -3.42
N SER A 26 -10.34 -11.62 -2.52
CA SER A 26 -10.86 -10.97 -1.31
C SER A 26 -11.64 -9.68 -1.59
N LEU A 27 -11.56 -9.14 -2.79
CA LEU A 27 -12.33 -7.97 -3.21
C LEU A 27 -13.73 -8.35 -3.71
N ALA A 28 -13.98 -9.62 -4.01
CA ALA A 28 -15.31 -10.12 -4.37
C ALA A 28 -16.34 -9.92 -3.24
N ASP A 29 -15.88 -10.03 -2.00
CA ASP A 29 -16.73 -9.98 -0.80
C ASP A 29 -16.94 -8.56 -0.25
N GLN A 30 -16.48 -7.51 -0.96
CA GLN A 30 -16.65 -6.15 -0.50
C GLN A 30 -18.11 -5.74 -0.44
N THR A 31 -18.54 -5.20 0.71
CA THR A 31 -19.92 -4.77 0.95
C THR A 31 -20.28 -3.49 0.19
N ASP A 32 -19.29 -2.67 -0.16
CA ASP A 32 -19.46 -1.51 -1.04
C ASP A 32 -18.71 -1.78 -2.36
N ARG A 33 -19.47 -1.76 -3.47
CA ARG A 33 -18.96 -2.09 -4.80
C ARG A 33 -18.56 -0.86 -5.62
N ARG A 34 -18.65 0.35 -5.07
CA ARG A 34 -18.30 1.60 -5.75
C ARG A 34 -16.80 1.80 -5.88
N PHE A 35 -16.08 0.76 -6.30
CA PHE A 35 -14.65 0.83 -6.54
C PHE A 35 -14.26 0.27 -7.91
N ARG A 36 -13.12 0.74 -8.39
CA ARG A 36 -12.39 0.19 -9.54
C ARG A 36 -11.09 -0.41 -9.06
N LEU A 37 -10.63 -1.50 -9.71
CA LEU A 37 -9.33 -2.09 -9.48
C LEU A 37 -8.44 -1.91 -10.70
N ILE A 38 -7.23 -1.36 -10.51
CA ILE A 38 -6.18 -1.35 -11.53
C ILE A 38 -5.08 -2.32 -11.11
N LEU A 39 -4.96 -3.41 -11.83
CA LEU A 39 -3.90 -4.39 -11.72
C LEU A 39 -2.69 -3.89 -12.52
N ILE A 40 -1.54 -3.71 -11.88
CA ILE A 40 -0.36 -3.12 -12.52
C ILE A 40 0.77 -4.14 -12.49
N ASP A 41 0.96 -4.84 -13.61
CA ASP A 41 2.07 -5.78 -13.76
C ASP A 41 3.38 -5.02 -13.96
N ASN A 42 4.28 -5.13 -13.00
CA ASN A 42 5.58 -4.49 -13.08
C ASN A 42 6.64 -5.43 -13.70
N GLY A 43 6.28 -6.09 -14.81
CA GLY A 43 7.17 -6.97 -15.59
C GLY A 43 7.38 -8.34 -14.92
N SER A 44 6.32 -9.00 -14.49
CA SER A 44 6.37 -10.36 -13.92
C SER A 44 6.85 -11.39 -14.95
N THR A 45 7.57 -12.39 -14.47
CA THR A 45 8.07 -13.53 -15.23
C THR A 45 7.46 -14.86 -14.81
N ASP A 46 6.62 -14.84 -13.76
CA ASP A 46 5.84 -15.98 -13.29
C ASP A 46 4.39 -15.90 -13.82
N ARG A 47 3.52 -16.82 -13.34
CA ARG A 47 2.10 -16.82 -13.71
C ARG A 47 1.22 -15.90 -12.86
N GLY A 48 1.80 -14.98 -12.09
CA GLY A 48 1.04 -14.05 -11.23
C GLY A 48 0.06 -13.18 -12.02
N ARG A 49 0.45 -12.76 -13.24
CA ARG A 49 -0.44 -12.01 -14.13
C ARG A 49 -1.68 -12.83 -14.52
N ASP A 50 -1.49 -14.09 -14.94
CA ASP A 50 -2.60 -14.96 -15.33
C ASP A 50 -3.53 -15.24 -14.16
N GLU A 51 -2.97 -15.47 -12.97
CA GLU A 51 -3.76 -15.64 -11.74
C GLU A 51 -4.59 -14.41 -11.39
N ALA A 52 -4.01 -13.20 -11.52
CA ALA A 52 -4.70 -11.95 -11.26
C ALA A 52 -5.88 -11.74 -12.22
N LEU A 53 -5.64 -11.93 -13.52
CA LEU A 53 -6.67 -11.78 -14.56
C LEU A 53 -7.77 -12.84 -14.44
N THR A 54 -7.39 -14.09 -14.13
CA THR A 54 -8.36 -15.17 -13.90
C THR A 54 -9.25 -14.87 -12.70
N ALA A 55 -8.65 -14.41 -11.58
CA ALA A 55 -9.41 -14.03 -10.40
C ALA A 55 -10.34 -12.83 -10.67
N ALA A 56 -9.90 -11.85 -11.44
CA ALA A 56 -10.72 -10.71 -11.83
C ALA A 56 -11.87 -11.12 -12.77
N ALA A 57 -11.61 -12.00 -13.73
CA ALA A 57 -12.63 -12.51 -14.68
C ALA A 57 -13.73 -13.32 -13.97
N ALA A 58 -13.43 -13.91 -12.82
CA ALA A 58 -14.43 -14.59 -11.98
C ALA A 58 -15.43 -13.61 -11.29
N MET A 59 -15.20 -12.31 -11.40
CA MET A 59 -15.99 -11.23 -10.80
C MET A 59 -16.40 -10.21 -11.87
N PRO A 60 -17.31 -10.56 -12.79
CA PRO A 60 -17.65 -9.72 -13.96
C PRO A 60 -18.23 -8.35 -13.58
N ASP A 61 -18.83 -8.23 -12.41
CA ASP A 61 -19.38 -6.95 -11.90
C ASP A 61 -18.32 -6.04 -11.27
N MET A 62 -17.07 -6.49 -11.17
CA MET A 62 -15.97 -5.68 -10.65
C MET A 62 -15.31 -4.90 -11.78
N ASP A 63 -15.35 -3.57 -11.72
CA ASP A 63 -14.66 -2.70 -12.68
C ASP A 63 -13.13 -2.87 -12.52
N THR A 64 -12.56 -3.73 -13.37
CA THR A 64 -11.13 -4.09 -13.29
C THR A 64 -10.43 -3.78 -14.59
N ARG A 65 -9.25 -3.16 -14.50
CA ARG A 65 -8.35 -2.89 -15.62
C ARG A 65 -6.96 -3.43 -15.35
N GLY A 66 -6.38 -4.16 -16.30
CA GLY A 66 -4.97 -4.57 -16.29
C GLY A 66 -4.11 -3.61 -17.11
N ILE A 67 -2.98 -3.17 -16.55
CA ILE A 67 -1.96 -2.37 -17.24
C ILE A 67 -0.57 -2.92 -16.93
N GLU A 68 0.41 -2.53 -17.74
CA GLU A 68 1.82 -2.92 -17.57
C GLU A 68 2.69 -1.69 -17.30
N GLU A 69 3.67 -1.87 -16.39
CA GLU A 69 4.75 -0.90 -16.18
C GLU A 69 6.09 -1.63 -16.34
N PRO A 70 6.79 -1.44 -17.49
CA PRO A 70 8.04 -2.15 -17.75
C PRO A 70 9.21 -1.66 -16.88
N LYS A 71 9.17 -0.42 -16.39
CA LYS A 71 10.25 0.14 -15.60
C LYS A 71 10.25 -0.48 -14.20
N PRO A 72 11.37 -1.13 -13.79
CA PRO A 72 11.46 -1.82 -12.52
C PRO A 72 11.26 -0.91 -11.29
N GLY A 73 10.30 -1.27 -10.42
CA GLY A 73 10.10 -0.62 -9.12
C GLY A 73 8.65 -0.26 -8.84
N LYS A 74 8.20 -0.53 -7.63
CA LYS A 74 6.82 -0.28 -7.18
C LYS A 74 6.38 1.17 -7.40
N ILE A 75 7.28 2.13 -7.19
CA ILE A 75 6.95 3.55 -7.35
C ILE A 75 6.57 3.90 -8.79
N PHE A 76 7.22 3.28 -9.80
CA PHE A 76 6.88 3.50 -11.20
C PHE A 76 5.50 2.90 -11.52
N ALA A 77 5.22 1.69 -11.04
CA ALA A 77 3.91 1.07 -11.19
C ALA A 77 2.79 1.91 -10.55
N LEU A 78 3.03 2.44 -9.34
CA LEU A 78 2.08 3.34 -8.67
C LEU A 78 1.90 4.67 -9.42
N GLN A 79 2.97 5.24 -10.00
CA GLN A 79 2.91 6.44 -10.81
C GLN A 79 2.07 6.22 -12.08
N THR A 80 2.34 5.13 -12.81
CA THR A 80 1.57 4.76 -14.02
C THR A 80 0.11 4.50 -13.69
N GLY A 81 -0.17 3.75 -12.60
CA GLY A 81 -1.54 3.53 -12.14
C GLY A 81 -2.26 4.82 -11.74
N LEU A 82 -1.59 5.76 -11.07
CA LEU A 82 -2.19 7.03 -10.65
C LEU A 82 -2.57 7.92 -11.86
N ALA A 83 -1.88 7.81 -12.98
CA ALA A 83 -2.23 8.52 -14.22
C ALA A 83 -3.60 8.08 -14.77
N GLU A 84 -4.00 6.82 -14.54
CA GLU A 84 -5.27 6.25 -14.98
C GLU A 84 -6.45 6.52 -14.02
N VAL A 85 -6.19 7.12 -12.87
CA VAL A 85 -7.23 7.38 -11.85
C VAL A 85 -8.08 8.57 -12.25
N SER A 86 -9.40 8.36 -12.33
CA SER A 86 -10.40 9.42 -12.55
C SER A 86 -11.38 9.60 -11.37
N THR A 87 -11.30 8.72 -10.37
CA THR A 87 -12.18 8.72 -9.19
C THR A 87 -11.75 9.76 -8.15
N PRO A 88 -12.70 10.24 -7.30
CA PRO A 88 -12.39 11.17 -6.22
C PRO A 88 -11.35 10.66 -5.23
N PHE A 89 -11.31 9.33 -5.04
CA PHE A 89 -10.39 8.69 -4.10
C PHE A 89 -9.52 7.64 -4.80
N VAL A 90 -8.33 7.39 -4.26
CA VAL A 90 -7.41 6.37 -4.73
C VAL A 90 -6.78 5.64 -3.56
N GLY A 91 -6.73 4.31 -3.62
CA GLY A 91 -6.08 3.48 -2.60
C GLY A 91 -4.91 2.68 -3.18
N THR A 92 -3.96 2.29 -2.34
CA THR A 92 -2.88 1.40 -2.71
C THR A 92 -3.05 0.05 -2.03
N MET A 93 -2.79 -1.02 -2.78
CA MET A 93 -2.89 -2.41 -2.33
C MET A 93 -1.58 -3.15 -2.57
N ASP A 94 -1.32 -4.21 -1.79
CA ASP A 94 -0.23 -5.15 -2.04
C ASP A 94 -0.80 -6.52 -2.46
N ALA A 95 -0.13 -7.20 -3.36
CA ALA A 95 -0.58 -8.44 -3.99
C ALA A 95 -0.59 -9.67 -3.06
N ASP A 96 -0.11 -9.55 -1.82
CA ASP A 96 -0.08 -10.59 -0.79
C ASP A 96 -0.96 -10.25 0.44
N THR A 97 -1.97 -9.40 0.24
CA THR A 97 -2.78 -8.84 1.33
C THR A 97 -4.26 -9.18 1.12
N ILE A 98 -4.92 -9.61 2.18
CA ILE A 98 -6.36 -9.89 2.23
C ILE A 98 -7.09 -8.69 2.81
N TYR A 99 -8.13 -8.25 2.12
CA TYR A 99 -8.96 -7.11 2.49
C TYR A 99 -10.33 -7.60 2.99
N PRO A 100 -10.71 -7.30 4.26
CA PRO A 100 -11.99 -7.76 4.80
C PRO A 100 -13.17 -7.10 4.10
N PRO A 101 -14.38 -7.70 4.16
CA PRO A 101 -15.56 -7.23 3.40
C PRO A 101 -15.95 -5.76 3.60
N GLY A 102 -15.70 -5.19 4.77
CA GLY A 102 -15.99 -3.77 5.07
C GLY A 102 -14.86 -2.80 4.71
N TYR A 103 -13.80 -3.22 4.01
CA TYR A 103 -12.63 -2.37 3.77
C TYR A 103 -12.98 -1.15 2.91
N VAL A 104 -13.63 -1.36 1.76
CA VAL A 104 -14.03 -0.28 0.85
C VAL A 104 -15.06 0.63 1.51
N ALA A 105 -16.09 0.06 2.12
CA ALA A 105 -17.14 0.82 2.83
C ALA A 105 -16.57 1.75 3.89
N THR A 106 -15.59 1.27 4.68
CA THR A 106 -14.93 2.09 5.70
C THR A 106 -14.12 3.24 5.08
N CYS A 107 -13.41 3.00 3.97
CA CYS A 107 -12.68 4.07 3.29
C CYS A 107 -13.64 5.17 2.84
N LEU A 108 -14.73 4.81 2.16
CA LEU A 108 -15.71 5.76 1.61
C LEU A 108 -16.46 6.53 2.71
N ASP A 109 -16.92 5.83 3.76
CA ASP A 109 -17.58 6.45 4.92
C ASP A 109 -16.68 7.49 5.61
N MET A 110 -15.38 7.19 5.73
CA MET A 110 -14.44 8.12 6.35
C MET A 110 -14.22 9.37 5.52
N PHE A 111 -14.13 9.27 4.21
CA PHE A 111 -14.02 10.44 3.33
C PHE A 111 -15.33 11.25 3.30
N GLU A 112 -16.47 10.58 3.28
CA GLU A 112 -17.78 11.25 3.28
C GLU A 112 -18.01 12.07 4.56
N ARG A 113 -17.66 11.50 5.73
CA ARG A 113 -17.81 12.19 7.03
C ARG A 113 -16.75 13.23 7.30
N ASN A 114 -15.62 13.20 6.60
CA ASN A 114 -14.50 14.10 6.83
C ASN A 114 -13.98 14.68 5.50
N PRO A 115 -14.63 15.72 4.97
CA PRO A 115 -14.24 16.32 3.70
C PRO A 115 -12.79 16.82 3.64
N ASP A 116 -12.19 17.14 4.79
CA ASP A 116 -10.79 17.57 4.91
C ASP A 116 -9.80 16.40 5.02
N ALA A 117 -10.27 15.15 4.90
CA ALA A 117 -9.39 14.00 4.94
C ALA A 117 -8.54 13.91 3.67
N ALA A 118 -7.24 13.99 3.83
CA ALA A 118 -6.27 13.74 2.76
C ALA A 118 -5.93 12.26 2.62
N CYS A 119 -6.01 11.49 3.72
CA CYS A 119 -5.74 10.05 3.69
C CYS A 119 -6.50 9.31 4.80
N VAL A 120 -6.96 8.11 4.48
CA VAL A 120 -7.51 7.11 5.40
C VAL A 120 -6.58 5.91 5.44
N MET A 121 -6.15 5.48 6.62
CA MET A 121 -5.22 4.38 6.81
C MET A 121 -5.84 3.22 7.57
N ALA A 122 -5.63 2.01 7.07
CA ALA A 122 -5.99 0.78 7.76
C ALA A 122 -4.79 0.23 8.58
N ALA A 123 -5.07 -0.51 9.65
CA ALA A 123 -4.04 -1.24 10.38
C ALA A 123 -3.58 -2.45 9.56
N THR A 124 -2.26 -2.60 9.36
CA THR A 124 -1.70 -3.80 8.72
C THR A 124 -1.47 -4.88 9.77
N LEU A 125 -2.20 -5.98 9.65
CA LEU A 125 -2.08 -7.16 10.49
C LEU A 125 -1.25 -8.26 9.80
N THR A 126 -0.90 -9.31 10.53
CA THR A 126 -0.19 -10.46 9.96
C THR A 126 -0.85 -11.75 10.43
N GLY A 127 -1.31 -12.57 9.50
CA GLY A 127 -2.04 -13.81 9.80
C GLY A 127 -3.46 -13.54 10.31
N ASP A 128 -3.94 -14.38 11.25
CA ASP A 128 -5.30 -14.27 11.79
C ASP A 128 -5.54 -12.93 12.48
N ALA A 129 -6.54 -12.19 11.95
CA ALA A 129 -6.90 -10.85 12.41
C ALA A 129 -7.41 -10.84 13.87
N ASP A 130 -8.03 -11.93 14.33
CA ASP A 130 -8.63 -12.03 15.65
C ASP A 130 -7.69 -12.59 16.72
N SER A 131 -6.46 -12.90 16.33
CA SER A 131 -5.44 -13.32 17.30
C SER A 131 -5.23 -12.26 18.39
N ARG A 132 -4.87 -12.73 19.61
CA ARG A 132 -4.56 -11.84 20.75
C ARG A 132 -3.49 -10.80 20.39
N ALA A 133 -2.48 -11.20 19.64
CA ALA A 133 -1.39 -10.34 19.19
C ALA A 133 -1.89 -9.21 18.26
N ASN A 134 -2.80 -9.53 17.34
CA ASN A 134 -3.36 -8.54 16.41
C ASN A 134 -4.38 -7.62 17.08
N ARG A 135 -5.15 -8.11 18.06
CA ARG A 135 -6.00 -7.22 18.88
C ARG A 135 -5.18 -6.19 19.66
N LEU A 136 -4.08 -6.62 20.29
CA LEU A 136 -3.16 -5.71 20.98
C LEU A 136 -2.47 -4.75 20.01
N ARG A 137 -2.08 -5.23 18.83
CA ARG A 137 -1.48 -4.40 17.77
C ARG A 137 -2.45 -3.30 17.31
N ARG A 138 -3.72 -3.62 17.06
CA ARG A 138 -4.77 -2.62 16.71
C ARG A 138 -4.90 -1.55 17.79
N LEU A 139 -4.96 -1.95 19.06
CA LEU A 139 -5.02 -1.00 20.18
C LEU A 139 -3.80 -0.09 20.24
N ARG A 140 -2.60 -0.66 20.13
CA ARG A 140 -1.33 0.12 20.14
C ARG A 140 -1.25 1.07 18.93
N THR A 141 -1.65 0.63 17.75
CA THR A 141 -1.69 1.49 16.55
C THR A 141 -2.64 2.67 16.78
N ARG A 142 -3.80 2.45 17.38
CA ARG A 142 -4.76 3.50 17.71
C ARG A 142 -4.19 4.51 18.71
N ILE A 143 -3.60 4.06 19.80
CA ILE A 143 -2.97 4.95 20.80
C ILE A 143 -1.87 5.77 20.12
N TYR A 144 -1.03 5.13 19.32
CA TYR A 144 0.04 5.81 18.58
C TYR A 144 -0.51 6.83 17.58
N ALA A 145 -1.56 6.48 16.83
CA ALA A 145 -2.22 7.39 15.89
C ALA A 145 -2.89 8.58 16.59
N PHE A 146 -3.46 8.40 17.77
CA PHE A 146 -4.00 9.48 18.58
C PHE A 146 -2.92 10.45 19.07
N LEU A 147 -1.79 9.92 19.57
CA LEU A 147 -0.69 10.74 20.12
C LEU A 147 0.18 11.36 19.01
N PHE A 148 0.31 10.71 17.85
CA PHE A 148 1.23 11.08 16.78
C PHE A 148 0.55 11.06 15.41
N ARG A 149 -0.55 11.79 15.25
CA ARG A 149 -1.40 11.79 14.03
C ARG A 149 -0.60 11.92 12.73
N SER A 150 0.37 12.82 12.67
CA SER A 150 1.19 13.07 11.48
C SER A 150 2.30 12.04 11.25
N ARG A 151 2.49 11.08 12.15
CA ARG A 151 3.56 10.07 12.12
C ARG A 151 3.06 8.64 12.17
N ALA A 152 1.81 8.46 12.59
CA ALA A 152 1.17 7.18 12.50
C ALA A 152 0.92 6.89 11.02
N HIS A 153 1.55 5.87 10.48
CA HIS A 153 1.28 5.37 9.14
C HIS A 153 1.29 3.85 9.15
N SER A 154 0.54 3.32 8.21
CA SER A 154 0.48 1.91 7.89
C SER A 154 1.29 1.64 6.62
N GLY A 155 1.65 0.39 6.36
CA GLY A 155 2.32 0.02 5.12
C GLY A 155 1.53 0.41 3.88
N GLY A 156 2.20 0.47 2.74
CA GLY A 156 1.62 0.90 1.47
C GLY A 156 0.40 0.11 0.99
N CYS A 157 0.14 -1.08 1.57
CA CYS A 157 -1.07 -1.87 1.32
C CYS A 157 -2.34 -1.34 1.99
N ALA A 158 -2.24 -0.28 2.80
CA ALA A 158 -3.30 0.12 3.72
C ALA A 158 -3.58 1.62 3.70
N GLN A 159 -3.36 2.26 2.56
CA GLN A 159 -3.48 3.71 2.38
C GLN A 159 -4.52 4.04 1.30
N ALA A 160 -5.51 4.86 1.64
CA ALA A 160 -6.45 5.44 0.70
C ALA A 160 -6.37 6.97 0.80
N PHE A 161 -6.36 7.67 -0.33
CA PHE A 161 -6.12 9.10 -0.43
C PHE A 161 -7.29 9.80 -1.11
N ALA A 162 -7.55 11.05 -0.74
CA ALA A 162 -8.22 11.96 -1.64
C ALA A 162 -7.31 12.18 -2.86
N THR A 163 -7.81 11.89 -4.06
CA THR A 163 -7.00 11.94 -5.30
C THR A 163 -6.41 13.33 -5.54
N SER A 164 -7.18 14.38 -5.24
CA SER A 164 -6.71 15.76 -5.31
C SER A 164 -5.55 16.03 -4.36
N ALA A 165 -5.65 15.59 -3.10
CA ALA A 165 -4.59 15.76 -2.10
C ALA A 165 -3.31 15.03 -2.48
N LEU A 166 -3.43 13.77 -2.98
CA LEU A 166 -2.28 13.01 -3.46
C LEU A 166 -1.61 13.67 -4.67
N ARG A 167 -2.39 14.15 -5.64
CA ARG A 167 -1.85 14.86 -6.82
C ARG A 167 -1.18 16.19 -6.45
N THR A 168 -1.80 17.00 -5.58
CA THR A 168 -1.19 18.24 -5.07
C THR A 168 0.11 17.96 -4.32
N ALA A 169 0.19 16.81 -3.66
CA ALA A 169 1.44 16.34 -3.04
C ALA A 169 2.43 15.69 -4.03
N CYS A 170 2.29 15.85 -5.33
CA CYS A 170 3.11 15.27 -6.41
C CYS A 170 3.01 13.74 -6.55
N GLY A 171 2.00 13.08 -5.97
CA GLY A 171 1.75 11.65 -6.15
C GLY A 171 2.94 10.75 -5.79
N PHE A 172 3.08 9.66 -6.52
CA PHE A 172 4.21 8.74 -6.43
C PHE A 172 5.28 9.17 -7.45
N ASP A 173 6.10 10.16 -7.09
CA ASP A 173 7.10 10.73 -7.98
C ASP A 173 8.51 10.13 -7.72
N PRO A 174 9.04 9.31 -8.66
CA PRO A 174 10.38 8.74 -8.53
C PRO A 174 11.50 9.77 -8.64
N ALA A 175 11.26 10.98 -9.16
CA ALA A 175 12.24 12.06 -9.15
C ALA A 175 12.41 12.67 -7.75
N LEU A 176 11.34 12.65 -6.95
CA LEU A 176 11.39 13.09 -5.55
C LEU A 176 11.93 11.98 -4.63
N TRP A 177 11.48 10.73 -4.83
CA TRP A 177 11.82 9.61 -3.97
C TRP A 177 11.99 8.30 -4.76
N PRO A 178 13.19 8.00 -5.31
CA PRO A 178 13.43 6.79 -6.08
C PRO A 178 13.68 5.53 -5.22
N TYR A 179 13.65 5.66 -3.91
CA TYR A 179 14.04 4.62 -2.96
C TYR A 179 12.86 3.80 -2.46
N VAL A 180 13.16 2.76 -1.67
CA VAL A 180 12.17 2.03 -0.88
C VAL A 180 11.53 2.93 0.18
N LEU A 181 10.43 2.49 0.82
CA LEU A 181 9.64 3.28 1.78
C LEU A 181 8.94 4.50 1.13
N GLU A 182 8.51 4.35 -0.11
CA GLU A 182 7.69 5.31 -0.84
C GLU A 182 6.40 5.65 -0.09
N ASP A 183 5.85 4.66 0.61
CA ASP A 183 4.65 4.78 1.43
C ASP A 183 4.81 5.74 2.61
N HIS A 184 5.99 5.81 3.20
CA HIS A 184 6.31 6.72 4.29
C HIS A 184 6.56 8.14 3.80
N GLU A 185 7.27 8.28 2.68
CA GLU A 185 7.60 9.57 2.11
C GLU A 185 6.36 10.26 1.53
N VAL A 186 5.51 9.53 0.80
CA VAL A 186 4.28 10.12 0.24
C VAL A 186 3.35 10.62 1.34
N ILE A 187 3.22 9.89 2.45
CA ILE A 187 2.41 10.33 3.59
C ILE A 187 2.94 11.62 4.21
N PHE A 188 4.26 11.78 4.30
CA PHE A 188 4.84 13.04 4.76
C PHE A 188 4.40 14.23 3.91
N ARG A 189 4.29 14.05 2.57
CA ARG A 189 3.82 15.12 1.67
C ARG A 189 2.32 15.33 1.76
N VAL A 190 1.54 14.24 1.76
CA VAL A 190 0.07 14.26 1.83
C VAL A 190 -0.43 14.83 3.16
N ALA A 191 0.27 14.60 4.27
CA ALA A 191 -0.11 15.17 5.58
C ALA A 191 -0.10 16.70 5.63
N LYS A 192 0.45 17.38 4.62
CA LYS A 192 0.39 18.83 4.47
C LYS A 192 -0.88 19.30 3.74
N GLN A 193 -1.62 18.38 3.15
CA GLN A 193 -2.82 18.65 2.34
C GLN A 193 -4.13 18.50 3.13
N GLY A 194 -4.09 17.83 4.28
CA GLY A 194 -5.29 17.59 5.08
C GLY A 194 -5.10 16.55 6.18
N LEU A 195 -6.21 16.07 6.72
CA LEU A 195 -6.20 15.14 7.84
C LEU A 195 -5.79 13.73 7.41
N ILE A 196 -5.00 13.08 8.27
CA ILE A 196 -4.70 11.64 8.18
C ILE A 196 -5.57 10.92 9.20
N LEU A 197 -6.45 10.04 8.73
CA LEU A 197 -7.43 9.32 9.56
C LEU A 197 -7.03 7.87 9.79
N HIS A 198 -7.29 7.37 10.98
CA HIS A 198 -7.05 5.98 11.39
C HIS A 198 -8.31 5.40 12.02
N PRO A 199 -9.29 4.93 11.23
CA PRO A 199 -10.55 4.43 11.76
C PRO A 199 -10.35 3.19 12.63
N PHE A 200 -11.13 3.11 13.70
CA PHE A 200 -11.14 1.91 14.54
C PHE A 200 -11.75 0.73 13.77
N GLY A 201 -11.11 -0.43 13.88
CA GLY A 201 -11.58 -1.63 13.20
C GLY A 201 -11.22 -1.74 11.72
N HIS A 202 -10.68 -0.66 11.12
CA HIS A 202 -10.20 -0.70 9.74
C HIS A 202 -8.83 -1.38 9.65
N TYR A 203 -8.76 -2.48 8.92
CA TYR A 203 -7.52 -3.26 8.80
C TYR A 203 -7.45 -4.03 7.48
N CYS A 204 -6.25 -4.47 7.13
CA CYS A 204 -5.98 -5.51 6.15
C CYS A 204 -4.97 -6.52 6.72
N SER A 205 -4.90 -7.73 6.16
CA SER A 205 -4.05 -8.81 6.67
C SER A 205 -3.05 -9.26 5.61
N THR A 206 -1.74 -9.09 5.89
CA THR A 206 -0.67 -9.49 4.97
C THR A 206 -0.21 -10.92 5.22
N ALA A 207 0.23 -11.62 4.18
CA ALA A 207 0.83 -12.95 4.30
C ALA A 207 2.07 -12.95 5.22
N LYS A 208 2.28 -14.04 5.98
CA LYS A 208 3.44 -14.18 6.88
C LYS A 208 4.79 -14.30 6.15
N ARG A 209 4.80 -14.36 4.84
CA ARG A 209 5.97 -14.61 3.99
C ARG A 209 7.15 -13.64 4.21
N ARG A 210 6.90 -12.42 4.65
CA ARG A 210 7.91 -11.34 4.72
C ARG A 210 8.61 -11.25 6.08
N SER A 211 9.26 -12.33 6.54
CA SER A 211 10.02 -12.30 7.79
C SER A 211 11.35 -11.52 7.68
N ASP A 212 11.99 -11.49 6.51
CA ASP A 212 13.28 -10.80 6.31
C ASP A 212 13.18 -9.54 5.45
N ARG A 213 12.84 -8.41 6.10
CA ARG A 213 12.84 -7.06 5.47
C ARG A 213 14.14 -6.28 5.69
N ARG A 214 15.21 -6.91 6.20
CA ARG A 214 16.45 -6.21 6.57
C ARG A 214 17.10 -5.50 5.38
N ASN A 215 16.99 -6.09 4.20
CA ASN A 215 17.59 -5.53 2.99
C ASN A 215 16.74 -4.46 2.28
N VAL A 216 15.46 -4.31 2.63
CA VAL A 216 14.50 -3.39 1.96
C VAL A 216 13.87 -2.40 2.93
N SER A 217 14.47 -2.17 4.08
CA SER A 217 13.95 -1.28 5.11
C SER A 217 15.07 -0.44 5.72
N TRP A 218 14.68 0.56 6.49
CA TRP A 218 15.61 1.31 7.33
C TRP A 218 16.19 0.46 8.46
N ASN A 219 17.36 0.85 8.95
CA ASN A 219 17.95 0.25 10.15
C ASN A 219 17.30 0.81 11.43
N ARG A 220 17.67 0.24 12.59
CA ARG A 220 17.09 0.65 13.89
C ARG A 220 17.33 2.13 14.20
N ALA A 221 18.52 2.65 13.92
CA ALA A 221 18.88 4.05 14.18
C ALA A 221 18.05 5.01 13.30
N GLU A 222 17.90 4.69 12.01
CA GLU A 222 17.06 5.47 11.09
C GLU A 222 15.60 5.48 11.51
N ARG A 223 15.07 4.34 11.99
CA ARG A 223 13.70 4.25 12.51
C ARG A 223 13.51 5.06 13.79
N ILE A 224 14.50 5.07 14.68
CA ILE A 224 14.48 5.89 15.89
C ILE A 224 14.54 7.37 15.52
N ALA A 225 15.45 7.75 14.62
CA ALA A 225 15.55 9.11 14.10
C ALA A 225 14.22 9.58 13.49
N TYR A 226 13.56 8.76 12.65
CA TYR A 226 12.24 9.06 12.11
C TYR A 226 11.20 9.34 13.19
N LYS A 227 11.16 8.52 14.24
CA LYS A 227 10.19 8.67 15.34
C LYS A 227 10.43 9.92 16.20
N LEU A 228 11.68 10.32 16.37
CA LEU A 228 12.06 11.45 17.21
C LEU A 228 12.14 12.78 16.43
N MET A 229 12.26 12.72 15.09
CA MET A 229 12.43 13.91 14.25
C MET A 229 11.24 14.87 14.36
N PRO A 230 11.41 16.15 14.70
CA PRO A 230 10.32 17.12 14.66
C PRO A 230 9.71 17.25 13.26
N GLN A 231 8.39 17.53 13.19
CA GLN A 231 7.65 17.55 11.92
C GLN A 231 8.27 18.50 10.88
N HIS A 232 8.74 19.66 11.31
CA HIS A 232 9.35 20.67 10.42
C HIS A 232 10.71 20.24 9.85
N PHE A 233 11.39 19.25 10.46
CA PHE A 233 12.64 18.70 9.95
C PHE A 233 12.45 17.43 9.10
N MET A 234 11.23 16.92 8.94
CA MET A 234 10.98 15.69 8.20
C MET A 234 11.41 15.78 6.73
N GLY A 235 11.31 16.95 6.10
CA GLY A 235 11.84 17.17 4.74
C GLY A 235 13.35 16.96 4.67
N TRP A 236 14.10 17.53 5.62
CA TRP A 236 15.53 17.30 5.74
C TRP A 236 15.83 15.82 6.00
N TYR A 237 15.04 15.17 6.88
CA TYR A 237 15.20 13.76 7.20
C TYR A 237 15.07 12.87 5.94
N PHE A 238 14.01 13.04 5.13
CA PHE A 238 13.83 12.26 3.91
C PHE A 238 14.87 12.63 2.85
N TYR A 239 14.92 13.88 2.42
CA TYR A 239 15.62 14.28 1.19
C TYR A 239 17.12 14.57 1.37
N ARG A 240 17.63 14.70 2.61
CA ARG A 240 19.04 14.91 2.88
C ARG A 240 19.67 13.78 3.68
N PHE A 241 19.06 13.39 4.79
CA PHE A 241 19.63 12.37 5.67
C PHE A 241 19.38 10.96 5.12
N LEU A 242 18.13 10.56 4.90
CA LEU A 242 17.76 9.19 4.52
C LEU A 242 18.11 8.89 3.06
N ALA A 243 17.87 9.84 2.14
CA ALA A 243 18.20 9.69 0.72
C ALA A 243 19.68 9.35 0.51
N ARG A 244 20.62 10.10 1.12
CA ARG A 244 22.06 9.83 1.01
C ARG A 244 22.43 8.43 1.53
N ARG A 245 21.80 7.99 2.61
CA ARG A 245 22.05 6.68 3.20
C ARG A 245 21.47 5.54 2.36
N PHE A 246 20.34 5.76 1.72
CA PHE A 246 19.73 4.80 0.82
C PHE A 246 20.50 4.70 -0.49
N GLU A 247 20.94 5.84 -1.05
CA GLU A 247 21.83 5.89 -2.21
C GLU A 247 23.10 5.06 -1.97
N GLY A 248 23.84 5.33 -0.89
CA GLY A 248 25.06 4.61 -0.54
C GLY A 248 24.87 3.11 -0.25
N ARG A 249 23.64 2.63 -0.08
CA ARG A 249 23.29 1.22 0.13
C ARG A 249 22.52 0.61 -1.05
N GLY A 250 22.35 1.32 -2.16
CA GLY A 250 21.60 0.85 -3.32
C GLY A 250 20.13 0.53 -3.04
N LYS A 251 19.49 1.23 -2.08
CA LYS A 251 18.10 0.98 -1.66
C LYS A 251 17.07 1.64 -2.57
N HIS A 252 17.23 1.51 -3.87
CA HIS A 252 16.24 1.97 -4.85
C HIS A 252 14.99 1.08 -4.87
N SER A 253 13.90 1.62 -5.36
CA SER A 253 12.61 0.90 -5.49
C SER A 253 12.76 -0.42 -6.29
N ALA A 254 13.65 -0.45 -7.28
CA ALA A 254 13.96 -1.66 -8.05
C ALA A 254 14.66 -2.77 -7.23
N ALA A 255 15.35 -2.43 -6.12
CA ALA A 255 16.01 -3.41 -5.26
C ALA A 255 15.04 -4.40 -4.59
N LEU A 256 13.73 -4.10 -4.59
CA LEU A 256 12.69 -5.03 -4.16
C LEU A 256 12.58 -6.27 -5.04
N ARG A 257 13.11 -6.25 -6.28
CA ARG A 257 13.10 -7.39 -7.21
C ARG A 257 14.19 -8.42 -6.92
N SER A 258 15.34 -8.02 -6.37
CA SER A 258 16.44 -8.92 -6.01
C SER A 258 16.19 -9.57 -4.65
N ARG A 259 15.21 -10.51 -4.59
CA ARG A 259 14.74 -11.11 -3.35
C ARG A 259 15.41 -12.46 -3.10
N SER A 260 16.19 -12.59 -2.03
CA SER A 260 16.77 -13.86 -1.58
C SER A 260 15.74 -14.95 -1.20
N TRP A 261 14.48 -14.59 -0.99
CA TRP A 261 13.40 -15.55 -0.67
C TRP A 261 12.73 -16.17 -1.90
N ASP A 262 12.96 -15.69 -3.11
CA ASP A 262 12.46 -16.35 -4.33
C ASP A 262 13.25 -17.66 -4.60
N SER A 263 14.44 -17.81 -4.03
CA SER A 263 15.23 -19.06 -4.07
C SER A 263 14.77 -20.13 -3.05
N ALA A 264 13.90 -19.78 -2.12
CA ALA A 264 13.38 -20.67 -1.09
C ALA A 264 11.94 -21.15 -1.39
N ARG A 265 11.59 -21.39 -2.66
CA ARG A 265 10.36 -22.12 -2.98
C ARG A 265 10.53 -23.55 -2.47
N PRO A 266 9.62 -24.11 -1.68
CA PRO A 266 9.59 -25.55 -1.51
C PRO A 266 9.38 -26.14 -2.91
N THR A 267 10.38 -26.85 -3.41
CA THR A 267 10.21 -27.82 -4.50
C THR A 267 9.06 -28.70 -4.04
N GLY A 268 7.96 -28.71 -4.81
CA GLY A 268 6.79 -29.52 -4.53
C GLY A 268 7.20 -30.92 -4.13
N GLY A 269 6.97 -31.24 -2.89
CA GLY A 269 6.97 -32.59 -2.36
C GLY A 269 5.62 -33.19 -2.64
N ASP A 270 5.65 -34.21 -3.45
CA ASP A 270 4.62 -35.16 -3.79
C ASP A 270 3.81 -35.65 -2.59
N THR A 271 2.61 -36.05 -2.93
CA THR A 271 1.60 -36.91 -2.35
C THR A 271 0.54 -36.25 -1.50
#